data_1360adb439c1e61901d322e51a538f79
#
_entry.id   1360adb439c1e61901d322e51a538f79
#
_cell.length_a   1.000
_cell.length_b   1.000
_cell.length_c   1.000
_cell.angle_alpha   90.00
_cell.angle_beta   90.00
_cell.angle_gamma   90.00
#
_symmetry.space_group_name_H-M   'P 1'
#
loop_
_entity.id
_entity.type
_entity.pdbx_description
1 polymer ?
#
loop_
_entity_poly.entity_id
_entity_poly.type
_entity_poly.pdbx_seq_one_letter_code
_entity_poly.pdbx_strand_id
1 'polypeptide(L)'
;DEQLRDELLKEMEPEEISLAISDLEVDDLVDILQALPEKITNDVLALMNSRDRGRIENVIDFPEESAGGLMNTDVITVRAENTIELVSRYLRFLKNLPQNTDDIYVVTKNDEYLGILPITKILTSDQNMTVREVMDTEFEPISSELNEVDVYDLFKAKDLFSAPVVNDKNQLLGRITVDDIIEIGADEVQEDFRALAQIEEDIFSSPKKSIKNRIFWLSINLLTAIIAAASISLFTDVFEKVVYALSLIHISEPTRPLYISYA
;
A
#
# COMPACT_ATOMS: atom_id res chain seq x y z
N ASP A 1 9.15 7.79 0.20
CA ASP A 1 10.12 6.97 -0.53
C ASP A 1 10.84 6.06 0.49
N GLU A 2 10.35 4.83 0.60
CA GLU A 2 10.80 3.85 1.59
C GLU A 2 12.29 3.56 1.49
N GLN A 3 12.82 3.42 0.28
CA GLN A 3 14.25 3.14 0.09
C GLN A 3 15.15 4.25 0.63
N LEU A 4 14.74 5.51 0.49
CA LEU A 4 15.48 6.65 1.05
C LEU A 4 15.36 6.69 2.57
N ARG A 5 14.18 6.38 3.12
CA ARG A 5 13.93 6.24 4.56
C ARG A 5 14.87 5.18 5.15
N ASP A 6 14.90 4.00 4.55
CA ASP A 6 15.71 2.87 5.02
C ASP A 6 17.22 3.13 4.93
N GLU A 7 17.68 3.84 3.88
CA GLU A 7 19.09 4.26 3.79
C GLU A 7 19.45 5.26 4.88
N LEU A 8 18.59 6.24 5.16
CA LEU A 8 18.81 7.23 6.21
C LEU A 8 18.82 6.58 7.59
N LEU A 9 17.85 5.70 7.87
CA LEU A 9 17.76 5.00 9.16
C LEU A 9 18.97 4.12 9.45
N LYS A 10 19.60 3.51 8.42
CA LYS A 10 20.83 2.71 8.58
C LYS A 10 22.06 3.53 8.94
N GLU A 11 22.05 4.84 8.67
CA GLU A 11 23.14 5.76 9.01
C GLU A 11 22.94 6.46 10.37
N MET A 12 21.75 6.35 10.99
CA MET A 12 21.41 6.97 12.27
C MET A 12 21.86 6.08 13.44
N GLU A 13 22.15 6.72 14.58
CA GLU A 13 22.40 6.00 15.84
C GLU A 13 21.09 5.49 16.46
N PRO A 14 21.09 4.34 17.18
CA PRO A 14 19.87 3.76 17.77
C PRO A 14 19.06 4.72 18.64
N GLU A 15 19.70 5.64 19.35
CA GLU A 15 19.06 6.67 20.17
C GLU A 15 18.29 7.68 19.33
N GLU A 16 18.82 8.06 18.17
CA GLU A 16 18.18 8.99 17.23
C GLU A 16 16.98 8.34 16.57
N ILE A 17 17.11 7.07 16.18
CA ILE A 17 16.00 6.27 15.63
C ILE A 17 14.89 6.17 16.66
N SER A 18 15.17 5.75 17.89
CA SER A 18 14.19 5.60 18.97
C SER A 18 13.41 6.89 19.24
N LEU A 19 14.06 8.05 19.14
CA LEU A 19 13.39 9.35 19.29
C LEU A 19 12.51 9.70 18.09
N ALA A 20 12.98 9.42 16.87
CA ALA A 20 12.26 9.74 15.65
C ALA A 20 10.95 8.93 15.50
N ILE A 21 10.97 7.68 15.98
CA ILE A 21 9.84 6.74 15.85
C ILE A 21 8.87 6.74 17.04
N SER A 22 9.14 7.52 18.08
CA SER A 22 8.41 7.47 19.38
C SER A 22 6.92 7.83 19.26
N ASP A 23 6.52 8.58 18.25
CA ASP A 23 5.16 9.09 18.05
C ASP A 23 4.41 8.36 16.91
N LEU A 24 5.02 7.31 16.32
CA LEU A 24 4.42 6.52 15.25
C LEU A 24 3.44 5.45 15.78
N GLU A 25 2.55 4.98 14.95
CA GLU A 25 1.68 3.83 15.24
C GLU A 25 2.50 2.53 15.25
N VAL A 26 1.94 1.44 15.81
CA VAL A 26 2.73 0.22 16.06
C VAL A 26 3.08 -0.51 14.78
N ASP A 27 2.20 -0.53 13.80
CA ASP A 27 2.38 -1.04 12.46
C ASP A 27 3.54 -0.34 11.75
N ASP A 28 3.49 0.99 11.60
CA ASP A 28 4.59 1.80 11.07
C ASP A 28 5.93 1.55 11.78
N LEU A 29 5.87 1.37 13.11
CA LEU A 29 7.07 1.05 13.91
C LEU A 29 7.66 -0.30 13.54
N VAL A 30 6.81 -1.30 13.33
CA VAL A 30 7.23 -2.67 13.00
C VAL A 30 7.86 -2.69 11.61
N ASP A 31 7.27 -2.03 10.62
CA ASP A 31 7.81 -1.95 9.25
C ASP A 31 9.20 -1.32 9.22
N ILE A 32 9.37 -0.22 9.96
CA ILE A 32 10.68 0.43 10.11
C ILE A 32 11.69 -0.52 10.76
N LEU A 33 11.29 -1.24 11.80
CA LEU A 33 12.19 -2.14 12.53
C LEU A 33 12.54 -3.40 11.74
N GLN A 34 11.63 -3.91 10.92
CA GLN A 34 11.89 -5.06 10.02
C GLN A 34 12.85 -4.68 8.88
N ALA A 35 12.83 -3.44 8.40
CA ALA A 35 13.76 -2.92 7.40
C ALA A 35 15.19 -2.72 7.92
N LEU A 36 15.40 -2.72 9.26
CA LEU A 36 16.69 -2.51 9.89
C LEU A 36 17.46 -3.83 10.11
N PRO A 37 18.81 -3.77 10.17
CA PRO A 37 19.60 -4.92 10.59
C PRO A 37 19.26 -5.36 12.03
N GLU A 38 19.14 -6.66 12.29
CA GLU A 38 18.74 -7.28 13.56
C GLU A 38 19.45 -6.69 14.79
N LYS A 39 20.73 -6.32 14.66
CA LYS A 39 21.50 -5.69 15.74
C LYS A 39 20.95 -4.31 16.11
N ILE A 40 20.64 -3.48 15.11
CA ILE A 40 20.11 -2.11 15.33
C ILE A 40 18.70 -2.22 15.90
N THR A 41 17.87 -3.12 15.38
CA THR A 41 16.52 -3.40 15.88
C THR A 41 16.54 -3.75 17.37
N ASN A 42 17.43 -4.65 17.79
CA ASN A 42 17.57 -5.03 19.20
C ASN A 42 18.05 -3.86 20.09
N ASP A 43 18.96 -3.04 19.59
CA ASP A 43 19.44 -1.86 20.31
C ASP A 43 18.34 -0.81 20.47
N VAL A 44 17.54 -0.54 19.42
CA VAL A 44 16.38 0.35 19.47
C VAL A 44 15.31 -0.18 20.42
N LEU A 45 14.93 -1.46 20.33
CA LEU A 45 13.97 -2.09 21.24
C LEU A 45 14.41 -2.01 22.71
N ALA A 46 15.72 -2.09 22.98
CA ALA A 46 16.24 -1.96 24.34
C ALA A 46 16.09 -0.55 24.93
N LEU A 47 16.04 0.48 24.07
CA LEU A 47 15.85 1.89 24.47
C LEU A 47 14.38 2.24 24.68
N MET A 48 13.45 1.47 24.13
CA MET A 48 12.02 1.71 24.25
C MET A 48 11.48 1.39 25.63
N ASN A 49 10.36 2.02 25.99
CA ASN A 49 9.68 1.68 27.23
C ASN A 49 9.07 0.25 27.15
N SER A 50 8.87 -0.37 28.30
CA SER A 50 8.42 -1.77 28.38
C SER A 50 7.04 -2.03 27.77
N ARG A 51 6.20 -1.00 27.68
CA ARG A 51 4.85 -1.11 27.11
C ARG A 51 4.89 -1.19 25.58
N ASP A 52 5.58 -0.25 24.95
CA ASP A 52 5.68 -0.18 23.49
C ASP A 52 6.51 -1.33 22.94
N ARG A 53 7.59 -1.69 23.65
CA ARG A 53 8.39 -2.88 23.33
C ARG A 53 7.52 -4.15 23.31
N GLY A 54 6.68 -4.37 24.34
CA GLY A 54 5.82 -5.56 24.37
C GLY A 54 4.77 -5.60 23.26
N ARG A 55 4.33 -4.44 22.76
CA ARG A 55 3.43 -4.35 21.60
C ARG A 55 4.12 -4.76 20.31
N ILE A 56 5.32 -4.24 20.08
CA ILE A 56 6.13 -4.55 18.91
C ILE A 56 6.53 -6.03 18.89
N GLU A 57 6.99 -6.58 20.03
CA GLU A 57 7.36 -7.99 20.14
C GLU A 57 6.21 -8.95 19.80
N ASN A 58 4.97 -8.51 19.92
CA ASN A 58 3.78 -9.31 19.55
C ASN A 58 3.47 -9.25 18.03
N VAL A 59 3.98 -8.28 17.30
CA VAL A 59 3.66 -8.04 15.88
C VAL A 59 4.84 -8.36 14.98
N ILE A 60 6.06 -8.12 15.43
CA ILE A 60 7.29 -8.19 14.63
C ILE A 60 7.54 -9.56 13.97
N ASP A 61 6.95 -10.62 14.50
CA ASP A 61 7.09 -11.99 13.97
C ASP A 61 6.11 -12.27 12.81
N PHE A 62 5.10 -11.39 12.56
CA PHE A 62 4.19 -11.55 11.44
C PHE A 62 4.84 -11.07 10.14
N PRO A 63 4.54 -11.71 8.99
CA PRO A 63 4.96 -11.19 7.69
C PRO A 63 4.34 -9.81 7.43
N GLU A 64 5.12 -8.90 6.86
CA GLU A 64 4.70 -7.54 6.49
C GLU A 64 3.44 -7.56 5.60
N GLU A 65 3.41 -8.42 4.58
CA GLU A 65 2.28 -8.61 3.64
C GLU A 65 1.10 -9.43 4.24
N SER A 66 0.90 -9.40 5.56
CA SER A 66 -0.18 -10.14 6.22
C SER A 66 -1.03 -9.23 7.10
N ALA A 67 -2.28 -9.64 7.38
CA ALA A 67 -3.15 -8.94 8.32
C ALA A 67 -2.52 -8.75 9.71
N GLY A 68 -1.62 -9.67 10.11
CA GLY A 68 -0.85 -9.56 11.34
C GLY A 68 0.23 -8.48 11.27
N GLY A 69 0.86 -8.25 10.12
CA GLY A 69 1.80 -7.16 9.88
C GLY A 69 1.10 -5.80 9.84
N LEU A 70 -0.01 -5.71 9.11
CA LEU A 70 -0.80 -4.48 8.95
C LEU A 70 -1.55 -4.03 10.20
N MET A 71 -1.66 -4.87 11.24
CA MET A 71 -2.52 -4.56 12.37
C MET A 71 -1.90 -3.58 13.36
N ASN A 72 -2.68 -2.62 13.79
CA ASN A 72 -2.40 -1.80 14.95
C ASN A 72 -2.89 -2.49 16.24
N THR A 73 -2.01 -2.60 17.24
CA THR A 73 -2.33 -3.24 18.54
C THR A 73 -3.02 -2.30 19.53
N ASP A 74 -3.17 -1.02 19.18
CA ASP A 74 -3.88 -0.04 20.00
C ASP A 74 -5.39 -0.21 19.88
N VAL A 75 -5.91 -1.22 20.57
CA VAL A 75 -7.32 -1.54 20.60
C VAL A 75 -7.94 -1.28 21.97
N ILE A 76 -9.20 -0.83 21.95
CA ILE A 76 -10.00 -0.69 23.17
C ILE A 76 -10.87 -1.92 23.30
N THR A 77 -10.72 -2.63 24.41
CA THR A 77 -11.51 -3.83 24.69
C THR A 77 -12.43 -3.64 25.89
N VAL A 78 -13.61 -4.25 25.83
CA VAL A 78 -14.58 -4.30 26.93
C VAL A 78 -15.13 -5.71 27.08
N ARG A 79 -15.75 -5.99 28.23
CA ARG A 79 -16.37 -7.28 28.51
C ARG A 79 -17.87 -7.23 28.24
N ALA A 80 -18.44 -8.33 27.76
CA ALA A 80 -19.86 -8.45 27.46
C ALA A 80 -20.78 -8.20 28.66
N GLU A 81 -20.29 -8.43 29.87
CA GLU A 81 -21.00 -8.22 31.13
C GLU A 81 -20.99 -6.77 31.62
N ASN A 82 -20.15 -5.90 31.04
CA ASN A 82 -20.10 -4.50 31.41
C ASN A 82 -21.41 -3.77 31.01
N THR A 83 -21.80 -2.75 31.77
CA THR A 83 -22.92 -1.86 31.38
C THR A 83 -22.42 -0.75 30.45
N ILE A 84 -23.31 -0.21 29.62
CA ILE A 84 -23.03 0.92 28.75
C ILE A 84 -22.55 2.15 29.55
N GLU A 85 -23.10 2.37 30.76
CA GLU A 85 -22.63 3.40 31.69
C GLU A 85 -21.14 3.22 32.04
N LEU A 86 -20.75 1.98 32.38
CA LEU A 86 -19.35 1.68 32.75
C LEU A 86 -18.41 1.91 31.58
N VAL A 87 -18.79 1.46 30.37
CA VAL A 87 -18.04 1.66 29.14
C VAL A 87 -17.87 3.15 28.84
N SER A 88 -18.96 3.91 28.91
CA SER A 88 -18.93 5.38 28.68
C SER A 88 -18.02 6.09 29.67
N ARG A 89 -18.02 5.67 30.95
CA ARG A 89 -17.13 6.22 31.97
C ARG A 89 -15.69 5.85 31.72
N TYR A 90 -15.41 4.63 31.28
CA TYR A 90 -14.07 4.16 30.94
C TYR A 90 -13.48 4.94 29.77
N LEU A 91 -14.25 5.14 28.68
CA LEU A 91 -13.79 5.93 27.52
C LEU A 91 -13.47 7.38 27.90
N ARG A 92 -14.27 8.01 28.75
CA ARG A 92 -13.99 9.37 29.26
C ARG A 92 -12.75 9.43 30.15
N PHE A 93 -12.44 8.33 30.85
CA PHE A 93 -11.25 8.25 31.70
C PHE A 93 -9.96 8.13 30.86
N LEU A 94 -10.00 7.48 29.71
CA LEU A 94 -8.84 7.34 28.82
C LEU A 94 -8.35 8.65 28.25
N LYS A 95 -9.19 9.72 28.21
CA LYS A 95 -8.94 11.07 27.67
C LYS A 95 -8.59 11.10 26.19
N ASN A 96 -7.64 10.26 25.75
CA ASN A 96 -7.24 10.09 24.36
C ASN A 96 -7.61 8.68 23.92
N LEU A 97 -8.39 8.59 22.86
CA LEU A 97 -8.68 7.33 22.18
C LEU A 97 -7.66 7.15 21.04
N PRO A 98 -7.35 5.93 20.65
CA PRO A 98 -6.61 5.68 19.41
C PRO A 98 -7.26 6.39 18.22
N GLN A 99 -6.47 6.77 17.23
CA GLN A 99 -7.00 7.39 16.01
C GLN A 99 -8.01 6.45 15.34
N ASN A 100 -8.95 7.01 14.58
CA ASN A 100 -9.94 6.25 13.82
C ASN A 100 -10.71 5.19 14.64
N THR A 101 -10.97 5.46 15.94
CA THR A 101 -11.77 4.57 16.78
C THR A 101 -13.26 4.77 16.49
N ASP A 102 -13.89 3.85 15.77
CA ASP A 102 -15.32 3.77 15.45
C ASP A 102 -16.01 2.68 16.25
N ASP A 103 -15.31 1.58 16.53
CA ASP A 103 -15.78 0.43 17.25
C ASP A 103 -14.93 0.11 18.48
N ILE A 104 -15.59 -0.49 19.48
CA ILE A 104 -14.95 -1.04 20.67
C ILE A 104 -15.06 -2.57 20.57
N TYR A 105 -13.98 -3.29 20.82
CA TYR A 105 -13.98 -4.74 20.69
C TYR A 105 -14.42 -5.44 21.98
N VAL A 106 -15.34 -6.38 21.82
CA VAL A 106 -15.89 -7.14 22.95
C VAL A 106 -15.17 -8.47 23.03
N VAL A 107 -14.58 -8.76 24.19
CA VAL A 107 -13.76 -9.96 24.39
C VAL A 107 -14.12 -10.69 25.68
N THR A 108 -13.78 -11.98 25.76
CA THR A 108 -13.86 -12.80 26.97
C THR A 108 -12.72 -12.46 27.95
N LYS A 109 -12.70 -13.14 29.14
CA LYS A 109 -11.57 -13.01 30.09
C LYS A 109 -10.26 -13.56 29.56
N ASN A 110 -10.30 -14.37 28.52
CA ASN A 110 -9.13 -14.97 27.85
C ASN A 110 -8.78 -14.24 26.56
N ASP A 111 -9.32 -13.02 26.38
CA ASP A 111 -9.16 -12.17 25.19
C ASP A 111 -9.70 -12.78 23.88
N GLU A 112 -10.59 -13.79 23.97
CA GLU A 112 -11.29 -14.33 22.81
C GLU A 112 -12.31 -13.29 22.31
N TYR A 113 -12.31 -13.03 21.00
CA TYR A 113 -13.22 -12.10 20.36
C TYR A 113 -14.67 -12.58 20.38
N LEU A 114 -15.61 -11.69 20.72
CA LEU A 114 -17.05 -11.96 20.78
C LEU A 114 -17.87 -11.11 19.81
N GLY A 115 -17.37 -9.95 19.40
CA GLY A 115 -18.08 -9.00 18.55
C GLY A 115 -17.58 -7.58 18.74
N ILE A 116 -18.24 -6.63 18.10
CA ILE A 116 -17.95 -5.21 18.18
C ILE A 116 -19.08 -4.45 18.91
N LEU A 117 -18.72 -3.34 19.51
CA LEU A 117 -19.65 -2.37 20.11
C LEU A 117 -19.41 -1.00 19.44
N PRO A 118 -20.20 -0.63 18.43
CA PRO A 118 -20.08 0.66 17.76
C PRO A 118 -20.25 1.82 18.76
N ILE A 119 -19.40 2.85 18.63
CA ILE A 119 -19.50 4.07 19.48
C ILE A 119 -20.89 4.72 19.36
N THR A 120 -21.51 4.65 18.20
CA THR A 120 -22.88 5.12 17.97
C THR A 120 -23.90 4.41 18.87
N LYS A 121 -23.72 3.11 19.12
CA LYS A 121 -24.56 2.33 20.04
C LYS A 121 -24.36 2.73 21.49
N ILE A 122 -23.12 3.02 21.90
CA ILE A 122 -22.81 3.52 23.26
C ILE A 122 -23.52 4.84 23.53
N LEU A 123 -23.62 5.70 22.51
CA LEU A 123 -24.26 7.03 22.65
C LEU A 123 -25.78 6.98 22.62
N THR A 124 -26.37 5.98 21.98
CA THR A 124 -27.84 5.92 21.73
C THR A 124 -28.57 4.90 22.59
N SER A 125 -27.86 3.95 23.22
CA SER A 125 -28.47 2.91 24.07
C SER A 125 -28.68 3.37 25.51
N ASP A 126 -29.59 2.70 26.21
CA ASP A 126 -29.80 2.93 27.65
C ASP A 126 -28.52 2.54 28.43
N GLN A 127 -28.16 3.40 29.37
CA GLN A 127 -26.93 3.22 30.16
C GLN A 127 -26.94 1.97 31.07
N ASN A 128 -28.13 1.47 31.42
CA ASN A 128 -28.28 0.27 32.26
C ASN A 128 -28.17 -1.04 31.46
N MET A 129 -28.24 -0.98 30.11
CA MET A 129 -28.06 -2.14 29.26
C MET A 129 -26.65 -2.70 29.38
N THR A 130 -26.51 -4.01 29.21
CA THR A 130 -25.20 -4.66 29.12
C THR A 130 -24.66 -4.57 27.68
N VAL A 131 -23.33 -4.61 27.55
CA VAL A 131 -22.67 -4.67 26.25
C VAL A 131 -23.20 -5.83 25.42
N ARG A 132 -23.46 -7.00 26.05
CA ARG A 132 -24.01 -8.18 25.39
C ARG A 132 -25.34 -7.94 24.68
N GLU A 133 -26.18 -7.06 25.21
CA GLU A 133 -27.50 -6.74 24.63
C GLU A 133 -27.42 -5.77 23.45
N VAL A 134 -26.29 -5.07 23.30
CA VAL A 134 -26.11 -3.97 22.34
C VAL A 134 -25.06 -4.27 21.28
N MET A 135 -24.07 -5.14 21.60
CA MET A 135 -22.97 -5.47 20.70
C MET A 135 -23.46 -6.14 19.40
N ASP A 136 -22.70 -6.02 18.37
CA ASP A 136 -22.85 -6.77 17.13
C ASP A 136 -21.97 -8.02 17.18
N THR A 137 -22.59 -9.18 17.04
CA THR A 137 -21.92 -10.49 17.04
C THR A 137 -21.75 -11.06 15.63
N GLU A 138 -22.35 -10.43 14.62
CA GLU A 138 -22.28 -10.91 13.23
C GLU A 138 -21.02 -10.41 12.52
N PHE A 139 -20.28 -9.50 13.13
CA PHE A 139 -19.06 -8.96 12.56
C PHE A 139 -17.93 -10.00 12.66
N GLU A 140 -17.52 -10.51 11.51
CA GLU A 140 -16.47 -11.53 11.40
C GLU A 140 -15.07 -10.91 11.54
N PRO A 141 -14.22 -11.44 12.43
CA PRO A 141 -12.83 -10.99 12.56
C PRO A 141 -11.98 -11.50 11.39
N ILE A 142 -10.87 -10.83 11.15
CA ILE A 142 -9.86 -11.21 10.14
C ILE A 142 -8.81 -12.10 10.81
N SER A 143 -8.38 -13.17 10.12
CA SER A 143 -7.24 -13.99 10.57
C SER A 143 -5.92 -13.23 10.36
N SER A 144 -5.03 -13.27 11.36
CA SER A 144 -3.70 -12.67 11.27
C SER A 144 -2.82 -13.21 10.12
N GLU A 145 -3.15 -14.39 9.60
CA GLU A 145 -2.42 -15.03 8.48
C GLU A 145 -2.94 -14.63 7.10
N LEU A 146 -4.05 -13.85 7.02
CA LEU A 146 -4.62 -13.44 5.75
C LEU A 146 -3.67 -12.47 5.04
N ASN A 147 -3.49 -12.66 3.73
CA ASN A 147 -2.64 -11.76 2.92
C ASN A 147 -3.28 -10.38 2.77
N GLU A 148 -2.45 -9.35 2.64
CA GLU A 148 -2.87 -7.94 2.54
C GLU A 148 -3.84 -7.66 1.38
N VAL A 149 -3.64 -8.30 0.22
CA VAL A 149 -4.53 -8.13 -0.95
C VAL A 149 -5.93 -8.67 -0.64
N ASP A 150 -6.03 -9.82 0.03
CA ASP A 150 -7.30 -10.38 0.45
C ASP A 150 -7.98 -9.51 1.53
N VAL A 151 -7.18 -8.88 2.41
CA VAL A 151 -7.67 -7.90 3.39
C VAL A 151 -8.23 -6.66 2.69
N TYR A 152 -7.51 -6.12 1.71
CA TYR A 152 -7.96 -4.99 0.88
C TYR A 152 -9.30 -5.30 0.19
N ASP A 153 -9.41 -6.46 -0.46
CA ASP A 153 -10.63 -6.88 -1.13
C ASP A 153 -11.80 -7.05 -0.15
N LEU A 154 -11.54 -7.56 1.06
CA LEU A 154 -12.54 -7.70 2.12
C LEU A 154 -13.07 -6.34 2.58
N PHE A 155 -12.19 -5.37 2.84
CA PHE A 155 -12.56 -4.01 3.23
C PHE A 155 -13.42 -3.35 2.17
N LYS A 156 -13.01 -3.45 0.91
CA LYS A 156 -13.72 -2.90 -0.24
C LYS A 156 -15.08 -3.57 -0.47
N ALA A 157 -15.17 -4.90 -0.30
CA ALA A 157 -16.40 -5.64 -0.55
C ALA A 157 -17.47 -5.40 0.55
N LYS A 158 -17.04 -5.16 1.79
CA LYS A 158 -17.91 -4.97 2.96
C LYS A 158 -18.03 -3.52 3.41
N ASP A 159 -17.39 -2.55 2.73
CA ASP A 159 -17.33 -1.12 3.08
C ASP A 159 -16.87 -0.90 4.54
N LEU A 160 -15.79 -1.59 4.97
CA LEU A 160 -15.32 -1.54 6.35
C LEU A 160 -14.51 -0.27 6.63
N PHE A 161 -14.65 0.29 7.84
CA PHE A 161 -13.80 1.36 8.35
C PHE A 161 -12.68 0.80 9.24
N SER A 162 -12.97 -0.23 10.01
CA SER A 162 -11.99 -0.98 10.79
C SER A 162 -12.41 -2.44 10.89
N ALA A 163 -11.45 -3.33 11.17
CA ALA A 163 -11.73 -4.74 11.39
C ALA A 163 -10.81 -5.34 12.46
N PRO A 164 -11.33 -6.17 13.37
CA PRO A 164 -10.53 -6.87 14.36
C PRO A 164 -9.70 -7.99 13.73
N VAL A 165 -8.46 -8.10 14.16
CA VAL A 165 -7.54 -9.19 13.77
C VAL A 165 -7.41 -10.19 14.91
N VAL A 166 -7.54 -11.47 14.59
CA VAL A 166 -7.48 -12.57 15.58
C VAL A 166 -6.48 -13.63 15.16
N ASN A 167 -5.97 -14.36 16.16
CA ASN A 167 -5.18 -15.57 15.93
C ASN A 167 -6.07 -16.82 15.73
N ASP A 168 -5.44 -17.98 15.49
CA ASP A 168 -6.09 -19.29 15.33
C ASP A 168 -6.97 -19.69 16.52
N LYS A 169 -6.75 -19.12 17.70
CA LYS A 169 -7.54 -19.36 18.91
C LYS A 169 -8.68 -18.36 19.08
N ASN A 170 -8.97 -17.55 18.06
CA ASN A 170 -9.94 -16.46 18.09
C ASN A 170 -9.64 -15.41 19.17
N GLN A 171 -8.37 -15.22 19.56
CA GLN A 171 -7.97 -14.17 20.48
C GLN A 171 -7.67 -12.90 19.70
N LEU A 172 -8.18 -11.77 20.18
CA LEU A 172 -7.97 -10.47 19.57
C LEU A 172 -6.49 -10.05 19.71
N LEU A 173 -5.84 -9.79 18.59
CA LEU A 173 -4.46 -9.33 18.51
C LEU A 173 -4.38 -7.82 18.29
N GLY A 174 -5.19 -7.30 17.38
CA GLY A 174 -5.18 -5.90 16.97
C GLY A 174 -6.39 -5.56 16.11
N ARG A 175 -6.26 -4.48 15.37
CA ARG A 175 -7.24 -4.04 14.37
C ARG A 175 -6.51 -3.50 13.14
N ILE A 176 -7.16 -3.56 11.99
CA ILE A 176 -6.74 -2.87 10.77
C ILE A 176 -7.73 -1.76 10.51
N THR A 177 -7.30 -0.60 10.05
CA THR A 177 -8.14 0.54 9.74
C THR A 177 -8.11 0.88 8.25
N VAL A 178 -9.06 1.65 7.77
CA VAL A 178 -9.23 1.93 6.33
C VAL A 178 -8.10 2.77 5.74
N ASP A 179 -7.40 3.56 6.55
CA ASP A 179 -6.23 4.34 6.16
C ASP A 179 -5.08 3.44 5.68
N ASP A 180 -4.75 2.37 6.43
CA ASP A 180 -3.75 1.37 6.05
C ASP A 180 -4.14 0.69 4.73
N ILE A 181 -5.43 0.37 4.57
CA ILE A 181 -5.97 -0.25 3.36
C ILE A 181 -5.89 0.68 2.14
N ILE A 182 -6.07 1.98 2.31
CA ILE A 182 -5.92 2.97 1.22
C ILE A 182 -4.47 3.01 0.73
N GLU A 183 -3.50 2.89 1.63
CA GLU A 183 -2.08 2.85 1.28
C GLU A 183 -1.75 1.64 0.42
N ILE A 184 -2.18 0.43 0.82
CA ILE A 184 -2.04 -0.80 0.02
C ILE A 184 -2.66 -0.63 -1.38
N GLY A 185 -3.88 -0.10 -1.46
CA GLY A 185 -4.54 0.13 -2.75
C GLY A 185 -3.84 1.16 -3.65
N ALA A 186 -3.15 2.13 -3.07
CA ALA A 186 -2.34 3.09 -3.80
C ALA A 186 -1.07 2.46 -4.37
N ASP A 187 -0.43 1.59 -3.61
CA ASP A 187 0.78 0.88 -4.02
C ASP A 187 0.50 -0.17 -5.10
N GLU A 188 -0.59 -0.93 -5.00
CA GLU A 188 -1.04 -1.86 -6.05
C GLU A 188 -1.27 -1.13 -7.39
N VAL A 189 -1.97 0.01 -7.38
CA VAL A 189 -2.17 0.83 -8.58
C VAL A 189 -0.84 1.37 -9.13
N GLN A 190 0.09 1.74 -8.26
CA GLN A 190 1.40 2.24 -8.65
C GLN A 190 2.28 1.13 -9.24
N GLU A 191 2.23 -0.09 -8.71
CA GLU A 191 2.92 -1.26 -9.26
C GLU A 191 2.36 -1.64 -10.63
N ASP A 192 1.04 -1.69 -10.78
CA ASP A 192 0.39 -1.93 -12.06
C ASP A 192 0.78 -0.88 -13.10
N PHE A 193 0.85 0.39 -12.71
CA PHE A 193 1.28 1.47 -13.59
C PHE A 193 2.77 1.36 -13.95
N ARG A 194 3.63 0.96 -13.02
CA ARG A 194 5.05 0.69 -13.27
C ARG A 194 5.22 -0.48 -14.23
N ALA A 195 4.47 -1.56 -14.03
CA ALA A 195 4.49 -2.74 -14.90
C ALA A 195 4.03 -2.43 -16.33
N LEU A 196 2.94 -1.67 -16.48
CA LEU A 196 2.43 -1.21 -17.80
C LEU A 196 3.38 -0.23 -18.50
N ALA A 197 4.02 0.65 -17.76
CA ALA A 197 4.96 1.63 -18.30
C ALA A 197 6.35 1.03 -18.58
N GLN A 198 6.61 -0.22 -18.19
CA GLN A 198 7.95 -0.86 -18.21
C GLN A 198 9.02 0.00 -17.51
N ILE A 199 8.61 0.79 -16.53
CA ILE A 199 9.50 1.60 -15.72
C ILE A 199 9.83 0.79 -14.47
N GLU A 200 10.81 -0.11 -14.59
CA GLU A 200 11.34 -0.90 -13.46
C GLU A 200 12.22 -0.08 -12.50
N GLU A 201 12.27 1.23 -12.62
CA GLU A 201 13.26 2.00 -11.88
C GLU A 201 12.64 3.12 -11.08
N ASP A 202 12.86 3.05 -9.78
CA ASP A 202 12.72 4.15 -8.84
C ASP A 202 13.55 5.35 -9.29
N ILE A 203 13.03 6.55 -9.09
CA ILE A 203 13.71 7.83 -9.41
C ILE A 203 15.08 7.91 -8.70
N PHE A 204 15.27 7.13 -7.62
CA PHE A 204 16.48 7.07 -6.79
C PHE A 204 17.34 5.83 -7.00
N SER A 205 17.02 4.96 -7.98
CA SER A 205 17.86 3.82 -8.26
C SER A 205 19.27 4.22 -8.65
N SER A 206 20.26 3.43 -8.23
CA SER A 206 21.68 3.68 -8.51
C SER A 206 21.90 3.96 -10.00
N PRO A 207 22.57 5.08 -10.39
CA PRO A 207 22.75 5.45 -11.80
C PRO A 207 23.35 4.35 -12.67
N LYS A 208 24.14 3.45 -12.07
CA LYS A 208 24.78 2.33 -12.78
C LYS A 208 23.80 1.24 -13.17
N LYS A 209 22.77 0.97 -12.33
CA LYS A 209 21.73 -0.05 -12.60
C LYS A 209 20.79 0.47 -13.69
N SER A 210 20.36 1.71 -13.57
CA SER A 210 19.52 2.40 -14.56
C SER A 210 20.18 2.46 -15.94
N ILE A 211 21.48 2.82 -16.01
CA ILE A 211 22.24 2.85 -17.26
C ILE A 211 22.30 1.46 -17.91
N LYS A 212 22.50 0.39 -17.15
CA LYS A 212 22.63 -0.98 -17.69
C LYS A 212 21.32 -1.44 -18.36
N ASN A 213 20.18 -1.19 -17.76
CA ASN A 213 18.86 -1.56 -18.30
C ASN A 213 18.52 -0.73 -19.54
N ARG A 214 18.79 0.58 -19.48
CA ARG A 214 18.60 1.48 -20.62
C ARG A 214 19.50 1.16 -21.82
N ILE A 215 20.75 0.79 -21.60
CA ILE A 215 21.67 0.37 -22.68
C ILE A 215 21.13 -0.84 -23.41
N PHE A 216 20.59 -1.84 -22.69
CA PHE A 216 20.02 -3.03 -23.31
C PHE A 216 18.85 -2.69 -24.24
N TRP A 217 17.90 -1.90 -23.76
CA TRP A 217 16.75 -1.44 -24.55
C TRP A 217 17.15 -0.56 -25.74
N LEU A 218 18.06 0.40 -25.53
CA LEU A 218 18.61 1.25 -26.58
C LEU A 218 19.36 0.44 -27.63
N SER A 219 20.06 -0.63 -27.23
CA SER A 219 20.76 -1.52 -28.16
C SER A 219 19.80 -2.28 -29.08
N ILE A 220 18.67 -2.75 -28.56
CA ILE A 220 17.63 -3.40 -29.36
C ILE A 220 17.02 -2.39 -30.34
N ASN A 221 16.69 -1.18 -29.89
CA ASN A 221 16.18 -0.13 -30.74
C ASN A 221 17.17 0.28 -31.84
N LEU A 222 18.46 0.40 -31.50
CA LEU A 222 19.51 0.67 -32.46
C LEU A 222 19.63 -0.44 -33.50
N LEU A 223 19.58 -1.71 -33.07
CA LEU A 223 19.64 -2.84 -33.98
C LEU A 223 18.45 -2.87 -34.96
N THR A 224 17.24 -2.62 -34.47
CA THR A 224 16.06 -2.54 -35.34
C THR A 224 16.13 -1.38 -36.33
N ALA A 225 16.65 -0.23 -35.90
CA ALA A 225 16.89 0.92 -36.78
C ALA A 225 17.93 0.62 -37.88
N ILE A 226 19.00 -0.09 -37.53
CA ILE A 226 20.03 -0.52 -38.49
C ILE A 226 19.44 -1.47 -39.52
N ILE A 227 18.64 -2.46 -39.09
CA ILE A 227 17.96 -3.41 -39.97
C ILE A 227 17.00 -2.68 -40.91
N ALA A 228 16.23 -1.74 -40.42
CA ALA A 228 15.32 -0.93 -41.21
C ALA A 228 16.08 -0.08 -42.25
N ALA A 229 17.17 0.59 -41.85
CA ALA A 229 18.01 1.38 -42.74
C ALA A 229 18.68 0.52 -43.82
N ALA A 230 19.18 -0.66 -43.46
CA ALA A 230 19.75 -1.62 -44.43
C ALA A 230 18.70 -2.11 -45.42
N SER A 231 17.48 -2.41 -44.96
CA SER A 231 16.38 -2.82 -45.83
C SER A 231 16.02 -1.70 -46.83
N ILE A 232 15.92 -0.46 -46.39
CA ILE A 232 15.64 0.68 -47.26
C ILE A 232 16.78 0.84 -48.27
N SER A 233 18.05 0.73 -47.85
CA SER A 233 19.23 0.85 -48.71
C SER A 233 19.21 -0.17 -49.86
N LEU A 234 18.74 -1.40 -49.63
CA LEU A 234 18.63 -2.42 -50.67
C LEU A 234 17.64 -2.04 -51.80
N PHE A 235 16.66 -1.19 -51.50
CA PHE A 235 15.64 -0.76 -52.45
C PHE A 235 15.85 0.65 -52.99
N THR A 236 16.92 1.32 -52.61
CA THR A 236 17.21 2.71 -53.02
C THR A 236 17.23 2.87 -54.54
N ASP A 237 17.89 1.96 -55.28
CA ASP A 237 17.93 1.98 -56.74
C ASP A 237 16.55 1.83 -57.40
N VAL A 238 15.64 1.13 -56.74
CA VAL A 238 14.24 0.97 -57.21
C VAL A 238 13.47 2.29 -56.97
N PHE A 239 13.61 2.88 -55.81
CA PHE A 239 12.99 4.15 -55.47
C PHE A 239 13.45 5.28 -56.38
N GLU A 240 14.77 5.40 -56.67
CA GLU A 240 15.26 6.38 -57.60
C GLU A 240 14.64 6.24 -59.01
N LYS A 241 14.55 5.02 -59.51
CA LYS A 241 13.91 4.78 -60.85
C LYS A 241 12.44 5.16 -60.85
N VAL A 242 11.69 4.86 -59.77
CA VAL A 242 10.28 5.22 -59.64
C VAL A 242 10.09 6.75 -59.55
N VAL A 243 10.95 7.42 -58.77
CA VAL A 243 10.89 8.89 -58.64
C VAL A 243 11.20 9.58 -59.99
N TYR A 244 12.20 9.08 -60.71
CA TYR A 244 12.49 9.59 -62.10
C TYR A 244 11.33 9.35 -63.04
N ALA A 245 10.67 8.18 -63.00
CA ALA A 245 9.51 7.89 -63.83
C ALA A 245 8.31 8.79 -63.51
N LEU A 246 8.01 9.01 -62.23
CA LEU A 246 6.97 9.92 -61.78
C LEU A 246 7.24 11.38 -62.14
N SER A 247 8.51 11.84 -62.04
CA SER A 247 8.92 13.17 -62.47
C SER A 247 8.73 13.37 -63.95
N LEU A 248 9.08 12.38 -64.77
CA LEU A 248 8.87 12.42 -66.22
C LEU A 248 7.40 12.48 -66.63
N ILE A 249 6.51 11.78 -65.92
CA ILE A 249 5.04 11.80 -66.15
C ILE A 249 4.50 13.22 -65.87
N HIS A 250 4.95 13.87 -64.83
CA HIS A 250 4.50 15.23 -64.48
C HIS A 250 5.04 16.29 -65.46
N ILE A 251 6.25 16.11 -66.02
CA ILE A 251 6.83 17.03 -67.01
C ILE A 251 6.19 16.84 -68.39
N SER A 252 5.70 15.66 -68.68
CA SER A 252 5.12 15.33 -70.00
C SER A 252 3.60 15.57 -70.12
N GLU A 253 2.94 16.03 -69.06
CA GLU A 253 1.53 16.41 -69.15
C GLU A 253 1.44 17.73 -69.98
N PRO A 254 0.92 17.68 -71.24
CA PRO A 254 0.75 18.89 -72.03
C PRO A 254 -0.29 19.75 -71.36
N THR A 255 0.08 20.98 -71.01
CA THR A 255 -0.86 22.02 -70.62
C THR A 255 -1.95 22.10 -71.73
N ARG A 256 -3.14 21.57 -71.47
CA ARG A 256 -4.31 21.78 -72.31
C ARG A 256 -4.56 23.30 -72.37
N PRO A 257 -4.49 23.91 -73.54
CA PRO A 257 -4.91 25.29 -73.66
C PRO A 257 -6.44 25.33 -73.42
N LEU A 258 -6.84 26.10 -72.43
CA LEU A 258 -8.23 26.47 -72.23
C LEU A 258 -8.63 27.38 -73.38
N TYR A 259 -9.25 26.80 -74.41
CA TYR A 259 -9.99 27.60 -75.35
C TYR A 259 -11.23 28.13 -74.65
N ILE A 260 -11.20 29.39 -74.29
CA ILE A 260 -12.38 30.16 -73.93
C ILE A 260 -13.04 30.53 -75.26
N SER A 261 -14.09 29.85 -75.59
CA SER A 261 -14.99 30.25 -76.69
C SER A 261 -15.93 31.31 -76.14
N TYR A 262 -15.73 32.53 -76.64
CA TYR A 262 -16.77 33.56 -76.62
C TYR A 262 -17.65 33.41 -77.83
N ALA A 263 -18.94 33.13 -77.64
CA ALA A 263 -20.04 33.42 -78.49
C ALA A 263 -21.31 33.63 -77.63
#